data_8536a81736a64a420621c68009532b65
#
_entry.id   8536a81736a64a420621c68009532b65
#
_cell.length_a   1.000
_cell.length_b   1.000
_cell.length_c   1.000
_cell.angle_alpha   90.00
_cell.angle_beta   90.00
_cell.angle_gamma   90.00
#
_symmetry.space_group_name_H-M   'P 1'
#
loop_
_entity.id
_entity.type
_entity.pdbx_description
1 polymer ?
#
loop_
_entity_poly.entity_id
_entity_poly.type
_entity_poly.pdbx_seq_one_letter_code
_entity_poly.pdbx_strand_id
1 'polypeptide(L)'
;MNAQSLLMSAAYYMEDVSSPVSTLLWIGLAVLVAIILVVVFLRFVPLGLWITSLAAGVHISISSLVGMRLRRIQPKRLVEPLIKARKAGLDVTLSKLETHFLAGGNVDRVINALIAAQRSNIEMPFEKASAIDLAGRDVLQAVQMSVTPKVIETPVVAAIAKDGIELRGKARVTVRTNIERLVGGAGEETIIARVGEGIVTTVGSSETHKQVLENPDLISRTVLNKGLDAGTAYEILSIDIADVDVGRNVGAQLQMDQAEADRRIAQARAEERRAMAVAREQEMKASVQEMRARVVEAEAEVPKAMAAALREGKLGVMDYYQMKNVEADTTMRESIAKVSAPPTAPEGKK
;
A
#
# COMPACT_ATOMS: atom_id res chain seq x y z
N MET A 1 -33.42 -49.12 81.49
CA MET A 1 -32.64 -47.89 81.41
C MET A 1 -33.65 -46.75 81.30
N ASN A 2 -33.88 -46.01 82.39
CA ASN A 2 -35.01 -45.07 82.51
C ASN A 2 -34.74 -43.74 81.75
N ALA A 3 -35.76 -43.25 81.08
CA ALA A 3 -35.74 -41.98 80.36
C ALA A 3 -35.22 -40.77 81.17
N GLN A 4 -35.41 -40.85 82.52
CA GLN A 4 -34.91 -39.88 83.49
C GLN A 4 -33.36 -39.80 83.55
N SER A 5 -32.66 -40.94 83.39
CA SER A 5 -31.18 -40.94 83.38
C SER A 5 -30.59 -40.34 82.11
N LEU A 6 -31.30 -40.46 80.99
CA LEU A 6 -30.89 -39.79 79.71
C LEU A 6 -31.15 -38.29 79.72
N LEU A 7 -32.24 -37.86 80.39
CA LEU A 7 -32.53 -36.45 80.57
C LEU A 7 -31.55 -35.76 81.53
N MET A 8 -31.18 -36.48 82.67
CA MET A 8 -30.14 -35.96 83.54
C MET A 8 -28.74 -35.90 82.92
N SER A 9 -28.38 -36.89 82.10
CA SER A 9 -27.10 -36.86 81.42
C SER A 9 -27.08 -35.75 80.34
N ALA A 10 -28.18 -35.53 79.63
CA ALA A 10 -28.31 -34.42 78.67
C ALA A 10 -28.27 -33.04 79.33
N ALA A 11 -28.94 -32.93 80.57
CA ALA A 11 -28.87 -31.73 81.37
C ALA A 11 -27.43 -31.42 81.85
N TYR A 12 -26.71 -32.48 82.29
CA TYR A 12 -25.31 -32.36 82.71
C TYR A 12 -24.37 -31.97 81.60
N TYR A 13 -24.58 -32.44 80.36
CA TYR A 13 -23.85 -32.01 79.18
C TYR A 13 -24.20 -30.59 78.73
N MET A 14 -25.41 -30.09 79.00
CA MET A 14 -25.84 -28.75 78.78
C MET A 14 -25.26 -27.75 79.79
N GLU A 15 -25.03 -28.17 81.00
CA GLU A 15 -24.49 -27.36 82.11
C GLU A 15 -22.96 -27.18 82.00
N ASP A 16 -22.24 -28.13 81.33
CA ASP A 16 -20.80 -28.09 81.10
C ASP A 16 -20.43 -27.13 80.00
N VAL A 17 -21.38 -26.71 79.14
CA VAL A 17 -21.23 -25.70 78.14
C VAL A 17 -21.12 -24.26 78.71
N SER A 18 -21.52 -24.10 80.00
CA SER A 18 -21.48 -22.83 80.75
C SER A 18 -20.22 -22.66 81.63
N SER A 19 -19.16 -23.47 81.40
CA SER A 19 -17.90 -23.32 82.12
C SER A 19 -17.26 -21.95 81.68
N PRO A 20 -16.66 -21.19 82.62
CA PRO A 20 -16.06 -19.89 82.27
C PRO A 20 -15.00 -19.97 81.20
N VAL A 21 -14.44 -21.15 80.97
CA VAL A 21 -13.46 -21.43 79.89
C VAL A 21 -14.15 -21.49 78.51
N SER A 22 -15.32 -22.12 78.38
CA SER A 22 -16.06 -22.21 77.12
C SER A 22 -16.63 -20.84 76.72
N THR A 23 -17.13 -20.06 77.66
CA THR A 23 -17.58 -18.67 77.37
C THR A 23 -16.43 -17.76 76.91
N LEU A 24 -15.25 -17.89 77.56
CA LEU A 24 -14.04 -17.19 77.12
C LEU A 24 -13.58 -17.61 75.70
N LEU A 25 -13.68 -18.91 75.37
CA LEU A 25 -13.37 -19.40 74.00
C LEU A 25 -14.35 -18.86 72.99
N TRP A 26 -15.66 -18.80 73.24
CA TRP A 26 -16.65 -18.20 72.34
C TRP A 26 -16.49 -16.72 72.19
N ILE A 27 -16.12 -15.96 73.21
CA ILE A 27 -15.79 -14.54 73.15
C ILE A 27 -14.51 -14.35 72.34
N GLY A 28 -13.48 -15.19 72.56
CA GLY A 28 -12.25 -15.15 71.78
C GLY A 28 -12.48 -15.41 70.29
N LEU A 29 -13.32 -16.41 69.96
CA LEU A 29 -13.72 -16.73 68.61
C LEU A 29 -14.49 -15.56 67.91
N ALA A 30 -15.47 -14.99 68.69
CA ALA A 30 -16.26 -13.85 68.22
C ALA A 30 -15.38 -12.63 67.93
N VAL A 31 -14.39 -12.33 68.79
CA VAL A 31 -13.42 -11.26 68.58
C VAL A 31 -12.53 -11.53 67.37
N LEU A 32 -12.07 -12.77 67.20
CA LEU A 32 -11.27 -13.18 66.06
C LEU A 32 -12.07 -13.02 64.76
N VAL A 33 -13.31 -13.47 64.71
CA VAL A 33 -14.21 -13.30 63.56
C VAL A 33 -14.48 -11.83 63.28
N ALA A 34 -14.70 -11.00 64.32
CA ALA A 34 -14.88 -9.57 64.17
C ALA A 34 -13.61 -8.90 63.58
N ILE A 35 -12.41 -9.29 64.04
CA ILE A 35 -11.14 -8.80 63.49
C ILE A 35 -10.99 -9.20 62.01
N ILE A 36 -11.28 -10.46 61.68
CA ILE A 36 -11.23 -10.93 60.30
C ILE A 36 -12.21 -10.14 59.41
N LEU A 37 -13.44 -9.92 59.88
CA LEU A 37 -14.46 -9.11 59.17
C LEU A 37 -13.99 -7.66 58.96
N VAL A 38 -13.39 -7.05 60.00
CA VAL A 38 -12.83 -5.69 59.88
C VAL A 38 -11.67 -5.64 58.89
N VAL A 39 -10.75 -6.60 58.91
CA VAL A 39 -9.63 -6.69 57.97
C VAL A 39 -10.16 -6.89 56.53
N VAL A 40 -11.11 -7.77 56.33
CA VAL A 40 -11.77 -8.00 55.04
C VAL A 40 -12.47 -6.72 54.56
N PHE A 41 -13.23 -6.06 55.46
CA PHE A 41 -13.89 -4.78 55.14
C PHE A 41 -12.89 -3.73 54.74
N LEU A 42 -11.82 -3.51 55.50
CA LEU A 42 -10.76 -2.55 55.19
C LEU A 42 -10.01 -2.88 53.88
N ARG A 43 -9.88 -4.16 53.57
CA ARG A 43 -9.28 -4.63 52.32
C ARG A 43 -10.17 -4.38 51.12
N PHE A 44 -11.51 -4.49 51.30
CA PHE A 44 -12.47 -4.27 50.20
C PHE A 44 -12.86 -2.81 50.02
N VAL A 45 -12.91 -2.01 51.06
CA VAL A 45 -13.28 -0.59 50.99
C VAL A 45 -12.03 0.29 50.96
N PRO A 46 -11.75 0.98 49.87
CA PRO A 46 -10.58 1.88 49.75
C PRO A 46 -10.86 3.21 50.51
N LEU A 47 -10.84 3.18 51.85
CA LEU A 47 -11.15 4.34 52.69
C LEU A 47 -10.26 5.55 52.39
N GLY A 48 -8.96 5.33 52.05
CA GLY A 48 -8.06 6.41 51.68
C GLY A 48 -8.55 7.20 50.46
N LEU A 49 -9.06 6.51 49.43
CA LEU A 49 -9.62 7.15 48.21
C LEU A 49 -10.95 7.89 48.55
N TRP A 50 -11.75 7.34 49.47
CA TRP A 50 -12.98 7.99 49.87
C TRP A 50 -12.70 9.31 50.63
N ILE A 51 -11.74 9.32 51.57
CA ILE A 51 -11.32 10.53 52.26
C ILE A 51 -10.75 11.57 51.31
N THR A 52 -9.90 11.14 50.37
CA THR A 52 -9.31 12.08 49.36
C THR A 52 -10.36 12.63 48.40
N SER A 53 -11.38 11.85 48.04
CA SER A 53 -12.49 12.33 47.20
C SER A 53 -13.35 13.35 47.93
N LEU A 54 -13.65 13.07 49.21
CA LEU A 54 -14.41 13.98 50.06
C LEU A 54 -13.67 15.32 50.26
N ALA A 55 -12.36 15.25 50.57
CA ALA A 55 -11.51 16.45 50.72
C ALA A 55 -11.40 17.25 49.41
N ALA A 56 -11.56 16.63 48.26
CA ALA A 56 -11.58 17.30 46.95
C ALA A 56 -12.97 17.82 46.55
N GLY A 57 -13.98 17.73 47.42
CA GLY A 57 -15.36 18.16 47.12
C GLY A 57 -16.12 17.25 46.19
N VAL A 58 -15.65 15.99 46.06
CA VAL A 58 -16.30 14.95 45.22
C VAL A 58 -17.01 13.95 46.15
N HIS A 59 -18.33 14.01 46.17
CA HIS A 59 -19.12 13.12 46.99
C HIS A 59 -19.35 11.78 46.32
N ILE A 60 -18.61 10.77 46.75
CA ILE A 60 -18.75 9.39 46.24
C ILE A 60 -19.27 8.54 47.41
N SER A 61 -20.32 7.75 47.18
CA SER A 61 -20.81 6.81 48.19
C SER A 61 -19.88 5.62 48.33
N ILE A 62 -19.72 5.11 49.54
CA ILE A 62 -18.91 3.92 49.80
C ILE A 62 -19.47 2.71 49.05
N SER A 63 -20.80 2.60 48.93
CA SER A 63 -21.45 1.55 48.13
C SER A 63 -21.04 1.56 46.66
N SER A 64 -20.84 2.75 46.06
CA SER A 64 -20.36 2.89 44.69
C SER A 64 -18.92 2.41 44.56
N LEU A 65 -18.03 2.69 45.52
CA LEU A 65 -16.65 2.22 45.53
C LEU A 65 -16.55 0.70 45.63
N VAL A 66 -17.39 0.09 46.49
CA VAL A 66 -17.51 -1.36 46.64
C VAL A 66 -18.09 -1.99 45.37
N GLY A 67 -19.13 -1.38 44.80
CA GLY A 67 -19.73 -1.81 43.52
C GLY A 67 -18.74 -1.83 42.35
N MET A 68 -17.89 -0.81 42.23
CA MET A 68 -16.80 -0.80 41.23
C MET A 68 -15.84 -1.96 41.41
N ARG A 69 -15.47 -2.25 42.68
CA ARG A 69 -14.55 -3.36 43.00
C ARG A 69 -15.14 -4.73 42.68
N LEU A 70 -16.44 -4.90 42.92
CA LEU A 70 -17.17 -6.13 42.56
C LEU A 70 -17.21 -6.31 41.04
N ARG A 71 -17.31 -5.22 40.26
CA ARG A 71 -17.23 -5.20 38.79
C ARG A 71 -15.80 -5.31 38.26
N ARG A 72 -14.80 -5.58 39.11
CA ARG A 72 -13.36 -5.67 38.79
C ARG A 72 -12.74 -4.38 38.25
N ILE A 73 -13.38 -3.27 38.55
CA ILE A 73 -12.84 -1.94 38.24
C ILE A 73 -11.95 -1.48 39.40
N GLN A 74 -10.77 -1.00 39.13
CA GLN A 74 -9.91 -0.39 40.14
C GLN A 74 -10.43 1.03 40.44
N PRO A 75 -10.99 1.33 41.63
CA PRO A 75 -11.59 2.62 41.94
C PRO A 75 -10.63 3.81 41.73
N LYS A 76 -9.34 3.58 41.97
CA LYS A 76 -8.29 4.59 41.76
C LYS A 76 -8.29 5.16 40.34
N ARG A 77 -8.49 4.32 39.31
CA ARG A 77 -8.49 4.73 37.91
C ARG A 77 -9.65 5.64 37.49
N LEU A 78 -10.72 5.68 38.30
CA LEU A 78 -11.88 6.54 38.05
C LEU A 78 -11.90 7.73 38.98
N VAL A 79 -11.59 7.52 40.28
CA VAL A 79 -11.69 8.56 41.32
C VAL A 79 -10.60 9.63 41.16
N GLU A 80 -9.35 9.24 40.85
CA GLU A 80 -8.27 10.23 40.66
C GLU A 80 -8.53 11.16 39.48
N PRO A 81 -8.91 10.67 38.27
CA PRO A 81 -9.31 11.54 37.17
C PRO A 81 -10.53 12.40 37.49
N LEU A 82 -11.52 11.86 38.20
CA LEU A 82 -12.69 12.62 38.61
C LEU A 82 -12.33 13.78 39.55
N ILE A 83 -11.41 13.56 40.51
CA ILE A 83 -10.86 14.59 41.37
C ILE A 83 -10.14 15.68 40.56
N LYS A 84 -9.32 15.25 39.55
CA LYS A 84 -8.65 16.19 38.63
C LYS A 84 -9.68 17.04 37.88
N ALA A 85 -10.72 16.40 37.32
CA ALA A 85 -11.79 17.08 36.60
C ALA A 85 -12.49 18.14 37.47
N ARG A 86 -12.88 17.73 38.68
CA ARG A 86 -13.55 18.64 39.62
C ARG A 86 -12.70 19.83 40.01
N LYS A 87 -11.40 19.61 40.30
CA LYS A 87 -10.43 20.66 40.60
C LYS A 87 -10.23 21.62 39.42
N ALA A 88 -10.37 21.14 38.20
CA ALA A 88 -10.29 21.94 36.98
C ALA A 88 -11.62 22.69 36.67
N GLY A 89 -12.69 22.44 37.43
CA GLY A 89 -14.00 23.06 37.19
C GLY A 89 -14.87 22.35 36.17
N LEU A 90 -14.50 21.13 35.78
CA LEU A 90 -15.30 20.31 34.85
C LEU A 90 -16.43 19.60 35.57
N ASP A 91 -17.62 19.61 35.01
CA ASP A 91 -18.77 18.90 35.53
C ASP A 91 -18.93 17.54 34.86
N VAL A 92 -18.17 16.57 35.35
CA VAL A 92 -18.20 15.18 34.85
C VAL A 92 -18.68 14.28 35.99
N THR A 93 -19.63 13.40 35.70
CA THR A 93 -20.17 12.46 36.69
C THR A 93 -19.38 11.15 36.69
N LEU A 94 -19.32 10.52 37.87
CA LEU A 94 -18.67 9.21 38.03
C LEU A 94 -19.25 8.15 37.08
N SER A 95 -20.57 8.15 36.88
CA SER A 95 -21.26 7.21 35.98
C SER A 95 -20.79 7.33 34.53
N LYS A 96 -20.56 8.55 34.03
CA LYS A 96 -20.02 8.76 32.67
C LYS A 96 -18.60 8.19 32.52
N LEU A 97 -17.75 8.38 33.56
CA LEU A 97 -16.39 7.83 33.57
C LEU A 97 -16.40 6.31 33.64
N GLU A 98 -17.30 5.73 34.44
CA GLU A 98 -17.44 4.29 34.56
C GLU A 98 -17.91 3.65 33.25
N THR A 99 -18.89 4.24 32.59
CA THR A 99 -19.36 3.78 31.27
C THR A 99 -18.25 3.82 30.22
N HIS A 100 -17.50 4.92 30.18
CA HIS A 100 -16.38 5.07 29.26
C HIS A 100 -15.27 4.03 29.51
N PHE A 101 -14.94 3.80 30.81
CA PHE A 101 -13.96 2.81 31.20
C PHE A 101 -14.38 1.38 30.80
N LEU A 102 -15.67 1.03 31.05
CA LEU A 102 -16.23 -0.27 30.69
C LEU A 102 -16.29 -0.50 29.17
N ALA A 103 -16.44 0.58 28.40
CA ALA A 103 -16.35 0.54 26.93
C ALA A 103 -14.90 0.38 26.41
N GLY A 104 -13.90 0.30 27.31
CA GLY A 104 -12.50 0.12 26.94
C GLY A 104 -11.71 1.42 26.75
N GLY A 105 -12.31 2.58 27.04
CA GLY A 105 -11.68 3.89 26.91
C GLY A 105 -10.68 4.22 28.03
N ASN A 106 -9.83 5.21 27.77
CA ASN A 106 -8.83 5.69 28.71
C ASN A 106 -9.32 6.98 29.43
N VAL A 107 -9.86 6.80 30.63
CA VAL A 107 -10.46 7.87 31.42
C VAL A 107 -9.46 8.99 31.74
N ASP A 108 -8.23 8.67 32.11
CA ASP A 108 -7.22 9.68 32.47
C ASP A 108 -6.84 10.55 31.27
N ARG A 109 -6.70 9.95 30.08
CA ARG A 109 -6.43 10.65 28.83
C ARG A 109 -7.56 11.62 28.46
N VAL A 110 -8.80 11.14 28.53
CA VAL A 110 -9.99 11.96 28.24
C VAL A 110 -10.09 13.13 29.20
N ILE A 111 -9.91 12.91 30.51
CA ILE A 111 -9.98 14.01 31.50
C ILE A 111 -8.85 15.02 31.29
N ASN A 112 -7.62 14.55 31.05
CA ASN A 112 -6.49 15.45 30.77
C ASN A 112 -6.74 16.29 29.49
N ALA A 113 -7.36 15.67 28.47
CA ALA A 113 -7.74 16.36 27.23
C ALA A 113 -8.84 17.42 27.49
N LEU A 114 -9.85 17.10 28.29
CA LEU A 114 -10.91 18.05 28.66
C LEU A 114 -10.35 19.23 29.46
N ILE A 115 -9.42 18.97 30.39
CA ILE A 115 -8.74 20.05 31.15
C ILE A 115 -7.93 20.93 30.20
N ALA A 116 -7.21 20.34 29.24
CA ALA A 116 -6.46 21.10 28.25
C ALA A 116 -7.39 21.93 27.36
N ALA A 117 -8.50 21.35 26.88
CA ALA A 117 -9.50 22.01 26.07
C ALA A 117 -10.10 23.23 26.81
N GLN A 118 -10.50 23.05 28.08
CA GLN A 118 -11.06 24.15 28.89
C GLN A 118 -10.04 25.27 29.09
N ARG A 119 -8.77 24.93 29.35
CA ARG A 119 -7.71 25.95 29.50
C ARG A 119 -7.42 26.73 28.22
N SER A 120 -7.66 26.08 27.07
CA SER A 120 -7.48 26.69 25.76
C SER A 120 -8.76 27.33 25.22
N ASN A 121 -9.81 27.44 26.04
CA ASN A 121 -11.13 27.96 25.68
C ASN A 121 -11.76 27.27 24.47
N ILE A 122 -11.53 25.92 24.37
CA ILE A 122 -12.12 25.08 23.34
C ILE A 122 -13.33 24.38 23.93
N GLU A 123 -14.48 24.53 23.31
CA GLU A 123 -15.70 23.86 23.73
C GLU A 123 -15.65 22.36 23.35
N MET A 124 -15.48 21.50 24.35
CA MET A 124 -15.43 20.06 24.16
C MET A 124 -16.26 19.35 25.24
N PRO A 125 -17.46 18.88 24.93
CA PRO A 125 -18.24 18.07 25.85
C PRO A 125 -17.59 16.70 26.07
N PHE A 126 -17.86 16.11 27.25
CA PHE A 126 -17.31 14.78 27.62
C PHE A 126 -17.67 13.70 26.59
N GLU A 127 -18.89 13.72 26.07
CA GLU A 127 -19.39 12.75 25.11
C GLU A 127 -18.55 12.76 23.84
N LYS A 128 -18.16 13.93 23.36
CA LYS A 128 -17.31 14.08 22.16
C LYS A 128 -15.90 13.56 22.42
N ALA A 129 -15.30 13.95 23.56
CA ALA A 129 -13.98 13.45 23.95
C ALA A 129 -13.96 11.93 24.12
N SER A 130 -15.01 11.35 24.73
CA SER A 130 -15.20 9.92 24.88
C SER A 130 -15.34 9.20 23.53
N ALA A 131 -16.10 9.75 22.61
CA ALA A 131 -16.27 9.17 21.25
C ALA A 131 -14.94 9.16 20.47
N ILE A 132 -14.13 10.20 20.59
CA ILE A 132 -12.81 10.29 19.96
C ILE A 132 -11.86 9.24 20.51
N ASP A 133 -11.81 9.07 21.85
CA ASP A 133 -10.96 8.08 22.50
C ASP A 133 -11.37 6.63 22.15
N LEU A 134 -12.69 6.34 22.13
CA LEU A 134 -13.22 5.04 21.73
C LEU A 134 -13.02 4.74 20.25
N ALA A 135 -12.92 5.77 19.41
CA ALA A 135 -12.50 5.63 18.01
C ALA A 135 -10.99 5.34 17.83
N GLY A 136 -10.24 5.20 18.95
CA GLY A 136 -8.82 4.88 18.94
C GLY A 136 -7.89 6.07 18.68
N ARG A 137 -8.40 7.32 18.73
CA ARG A 137 -7.60 8.53 18.54
C ARG A 137 -7.17 9.14 19.87
N ASP A 138 -6.00 9.76 19.87
CA ASP A 138 -5.52 10.48 21.07
C ASP A 138 -6.18 11.86 21.18
N VAL A 139 -7.13 11.95 22.11
CA VAL A 139 -7.89 13.20 22.35
C VAL A 139 -6.98 14.32 22.85
N LEU A 140 -6.02 14.00 23.74
CA LEU A 140 -5.11 14.98 24.31
C LEU A 140 -4.19 15.59 23.22
N GLN A 141 -3.62 14.72 22.38
CA GLN A 141 -2.82 15.18 21.24
C GLN A 141 -3.65 16.02 20.27
N ALA A 142 -4.90 15.64 20.01
CA ALA A 142 -5.79 16.38 19.13
C ALA A 142 -6.07 17.79 19.65
N VAL A 143 -6.32 17.94 20.95
CA VAL A 143 -6.50 19.27 21.59
C VAL A 143 -5.22 20.09 21.51
N GLN A 144 -4.06 19.50 21.80
CA GLN A 144 -2.77 20.18 21.70
C GLN A 144 -2.50 20.68 20.27
N MET A 145 -2.74 19.82 19.26
CA MET A 145 -2.58 20.18 17.85
C MET A 145 -3.63 21.16 17.33
N SER A 146 -4.75 21.32 18.01
CA SER A 146 -5.73 22.36 17.72
C SER A 146 -5.25 23.75 18.17
N VAL A 147 -4.49 23.81 19.26
CA VAL A 147 -3.92 25.06 19.81
C VAL A 147 -2.56 25.38 19.18
N THR A 148 -1.70 24.36 19.06
CA THR A 148 -0.35 24.50 18.53
C THR A 148 -0.26 23.69 17.24
N PRO A 149 -0.25 24.36 16.07
CA PRO A 149 -0.14 23.68 14.79
C PRO A 149 1.10 22.78 14.70
N LYS A 150 0.98 21.66 14.02
CA LYS A 150 2.08 20.72 13.77
C LYS A 150 2.55 20.85 12.34
N VAL A 151 3.85 20.76 12.13
CA VAL A 151 4.44 20.66 10.79
C VAL A 151 4.63 19.19 10.43
N ILE A 152 4.11 18.82 9.27
CA ILE A 152 4.24 17.49 8.68
C ILE A 152 5.09 17.62 7.44
N GLU A 153 6.08 16.74 7.27
CA GLU A 153 6.91 16.70 6.06
C GLU A 153 6.42 15.60 5.11
N THR A 154 6.32 15.92 3.83
CA THR A 154 6.07 14.91 2.81
C THR A 154 7.35 14.13 2.51
N PRO A 155 7.25 12.87 2.08
CA PRO A 155 8.39 12.21 1.44
C PRO A 155 8.78 12.99 0.17
N VAL A 156 9.94 12.63 -0.40
CA VAL A 156 10.35 13.19 -1.71
C VAL A 156 9.35 12.76 -2.76
N VAL A 157 8.69 13.72 -3.38
CA VAL A 157 7.76 13.52 -4.49
C VAL A 157 8.48 13.84 -5.80
N ALA A 158 8.54 12.85 -6.69
CA ALA A 158 9.10 13.04 -8.04
C ALA A 158 7.97 13.25 -9.04
N ALA A 159 8.10 14.28 -9.87
CA ALA A 159 7.15 14.57 -10.94
C ALA A 159 7.89 15.08 -12.18
N ILE A 160 7.31 14.86 -13.37
CA ILE A 160 7.92 15.22 -14.65
C ILE A 160 7.12 16.37 -15.25
N ALA A 161 7.80 17.46 -15.58
CA ALA A 161 7.21 18.59 -16.31
C ALA A 161 7.03 18.25 -17.80
N LYS A 162 6.27 19.06 -18.55
CA LYS A 162 6.00 18.80 -19.97
C LYS A 162 7.26 18.80 -20.86
N ASP A 163 8.31 19.48 -20.41
CA ASP A 163 9.63 19.47 -21.08
C ASP A 163 10.43 18.18 -20.87
N GLY A 164 9.87 17.20 -20.15
CA GLY A 164 10.47 15.91 -19.91
C GLY A 164 11.50 15.86 -18.79
N ILE A 165 11.66 16.93 -18.01
CA ILE A 165 12.60 16.99 -16.89
C ILE A 165 11.89 16.60 -15.59
N GLU A 166 12.49 15.67 -14.86
CA GLU A 166 12.05 15.25 -13.54
C GLU A 166 12.40 16.33 -12.50
N LEU A 167 11.43 16.73 -11.70
CA LEU A 167 11.63 17.53 -10.50
C LEU A 167 11.33 16.66 -9.26
N ARG A 168 12.14 16.84 -8.23
CA ARG A 168 12.00 16.16 -6.95
C ARG A 168 11.81 17.22 -5.90
N GLY A 169 10.66 17.16 -5.21
CA GLY A 169 10.34 18.15 -4.21
C GLY A 169 9.94 17.53 -2.89
N LYS A 170 10.18 18.28 -1.80
CA LYS A 170 9.62 18.04 -0.47
C LYS A 170 8.78 19.23 -0.07
N ALA A 171 7.63 18.96 0.54
CA ALA A 171 6.79 19.99 1.12
C ALA A 171 6.70 19.81 2.64
N ARG A 172 6.64 20.95 3.34
CA ARG A 172 6.27 21.05 4.76
C ARG A 172 4.86 21.60 4.83
N VAL A 173 4.00 20.85 5.47
CA VAL A 173 2.59 21.21 5.61
C VAL A 173 2.32 21.53 7.07
N THR A 174 1.94 22.77 7.35
CA THR A 174 1.51 23.17 8.68
C THR A 174 0.03 22.87 8.82
N VAL A 175 -0.33 21.98 9.73
CA VAL A 175 -1.71 21.55 9.96
C VAL A 175 -2.17 21.83 11.36
N ARG A 176 -3.46 22.08 11.50
CA ARG A 176 -4.18 22.21 12.76
C ARG A 176 -5.27 21.16 12.82
N THR A 177 -5.48 20.54 13.99
CA THR A 177 -6.57 19.59 14.17
C THR A 177 -7.90 20.31 14.26
N ASN A 178 -8.87 19.89 13.45
CA ASN A 178 -10.25 20.29 13.59
C ASN A 178 -10.98 19.23 14.44
N ILE A 179 -11.27 19.60 15.70
CA ILE A 179 -11.89 18.71 16.68
C ILE A 179 -13.28 18.26 16.24
N GLU A 180 -13.98 19.06 15.45
CA GLU A 180 -15.32 18.72 14.96
C GLU A 180 -15.30 17.58 13.94
N ARG A 181 -14.26 17.55 13.10
CA ARG A 181 -14.08 16.55 12.04
C ARG A 181 -13.22 15.36 12.47
N LEU A 182 -12.81 15.32 13.75
CA LEU A 182 -11.89 14.29 14.22
C LEU A 182 -12.50 12.89 14.18
N VAL A 183 -13.80 12.76 14.49
CA VAL A 183 -14.53 11.51 14.36
C VAL A 183 -14.94 11.33 12.89
N GLY A 184 -14.44 10.28 12.25
CA GLY A 184 -14.72 9.96 10.83
C GLY A 184 -13.84 10.69 9.81
N GLY A 185 -13.04 11.68 10.20
CA GLY A 185 -12.11 12.35 9.29
C GLY A 185 -10.86 11.51 8.99
N ALA A 186 -10.30 11.67 7.80
CA ALA A 186 -9.07 10.98 7.41
C ALA A 186 -7.85 11.48 8.21
N GLY A 187 -6.82 10.64 8.32
CA GLY A 187 -5.61 10.91 9.08
C GLY A 187 -4.56 11.76 8.35
N GLU A 188 -3.41 11.92 9.01
CA GLU A 188 -2.23 12.66 8.53
C GLU A 188 -1.72 12.11 7.18
N GLU A 189 -1.72 10.78 7.02
CA GLU A 189 -1.29 10.12 5.78
C GLU A 189 -2.08 10.57 4.55
N THR A 190 -3.38 10.84 4.73
CA THR A 190 -4.24 11.33 3.64
C THR A 190 -3.87 12.74 3.21
N ILE A 191 -3.48 13.60 4.15
CA ILE A 191 -2.97 14.95 3.84
C ILE A 191 -1.68 14.83 3.03
N ILE A 192 -0.73 14.01 3.49
CA ILE A 192 0.54 13.77 2.81
C ILE A 192 0.30 13.28 1.37
N ALA A 193 -0.59 12.29 1.19
CA ALA A 193 -0.92 11.75 -0.13
C ALA A 193 -1.52 12.81 -1.06
N ARG A 194 -2.49 13.60 -0.58
CA ARG A 194 -3.15 14.65 -1.37
C ARG A 194 -2.21 15.80 -1.73
N VAL A 195 -1.34 16.20 -0.80
CA VAL A 195 -0.33 17.21 -1.09
C VAL A 195 0.66 16.69 -2.12
N GLY A 196 1.09 15.43 -2.01
CA GLY A 196 1.92 14.77 -3.01
C GLY A 196 1.26 14.75 -4.40
N GLU A 197 -0.03 14.39 -4.47
CA GLU A 197 -0.82 14.46 -5.71
C GLU A 197 -0.88 15.89 -6.27
N GLY A 198 -1.06 16.86 -5.39
CA GLY A 198 -1.07 18.28 -5.78
C GLY A 198 0.26 18.72 -6.39
N ILE A 199 1.40 18.30 -5.82
CA ILE A 199 2.73 18.55 -6.36
C ILE A 199 2.86 17.92 -7.74
N VAL A 200 2.54 16.64 -7.89
CA VAL A 200 2.61 15.91 -9.17
C VAL A 200 1.75 16.58 -10.25
N THR A 201 0.53 16.95 -9.89
CA THR A 201 -0.40 17.60 -10.83
C THR A 201 0.12 18.98 -11.27
N THR A 202 0.64 19.78 -10.35
CA THR A 202 1.12 21.13 -10.66
C THR A 202 2.38 21.09 -11.51
N VAL A 203 3.35 20.24 -11.15
CA VAL A 203 4.57 20.04 -11.94
C VAL A 203 4.24 19.47 -13.32
N GLY A 204 3.39 18.44 -13.41
CA GLY A 204 3.00 17.82 -14.67
C GLY A 204 2.20 18.74 -15.61
N SER A 205 1.51 19.77 -15.06
CA SER A 205 0.81 20.78 -15.86
C SER A 205 1.71 21.92 -16.33
N SER A 206 2.88 22.10 -15.71
CA SER A 206 3.83 23.19 -16.05
C SER A 206 4.53 22.92 -17.36
N GLU A 207 4.68 23.96 -18.19
CA GLU A 207 5.32 23.84 -19.52
C GLU A 207 6.81 23.52 -19.39
N THR A 208 7.48 24.12 -18.41
CA THR A 208 8.92 23.92 -18.19
C THR A 208 9.23 23.75 -16.71
N HIS A 209 10.26 22.95 -16.40
CA HIS A 209 10.80 22.81 -15.06
C HIS A 209 11.25 24.15 -14.45
N LYS A 210 11.75 25.08 -15.26
CA LYS A 210 12.20 26.41 -14.85
C LYS A 210 11.07 27.22 -14.23
N GLN A 211 9.89 27.17 -14.81
CA GLN A 211 8.71 27.89 -14.29
C GLN A 211 8.35 27.47 -12.86
N VAL A 212 8.53 26.18 -12.54
CA VAL A 212 8.27 25.65 -11.20
C VAL A 212 9.37 26.08 -10.22
N LEU A 213 10.64 26.10 -10.68
CA LEU A 213 11.78 26.52 -9.86
C LEU A 213 11.77 28.03 -9.58
N GLU A 214 11.32 28.85 -10.52
CA GLU A 214 11.20 30.29 -10.34
C GLU A 214 10.06 30.67 -9.39
N ASN A 215 8.97 29.89 -9.39
CA ASN A 215 7.78 30.14 -8.59
C ASN A 215 7.25 28.89 -7.89
N PRO A 216 7.95 28.34 -6.89
CA PRO A 216 7.48 27.13 -6.16
C PRO A 216 6.16 27.39 -5.43
N ASP A 217 5.82 28.65 -5.11
CA ASP A 217 4.55 29.03 -4.49
C ASP A 217 3.32 28.70 -5.36
N LEU A 218 3.48 28.50 -6.65
CA LEU A 218 2.39 28.06 -7.53
C LEU A 218 1.86 26.68 -7.06
N ILE A 219 2.75 25.80 -6.61
CA ILE A 219 2.37 24.49 -6.07
C ILE A 219 1.51 24.69 -4.83
N SER A 220 2.00 25.50 -3.87
CA SER A 220 1.31 25.77 -2.61
C SER A 220 -0.09 26.34 -2.83
N ARG A 221 -0.22 27.34 -3.70
CA ARG A 221 -1.51 27.97 -4.04
C ARG A 221 -2.46 26.98 -4.74
N THR A 222 -1.97 26.19 -5.68
CA THR A 222 -2.79 25.21 -6.40
C THR A 222 -3.33 24.14 -5.46
N VAL A 223 -2.49 23.69 -4.52
CA VAL A 223 -2.86 22.67 -3.54
C VAL A 223 -3.89 23.23 -2.54
N LEU A 224 -3.68 24.44 -2.03
CA LEU A 224 -4.62 25.10 -1.10
C LEU A 224 -5.98 25.37 -1.77
N ASN A 225 -5.98 25.87 -3.01
CA ASN A 225 -7.22 26.18 -3.74
C ASN A 225 -8.06 24.92 -4.06
N LYS A 226 -7.45 23.75 -4.10
CA LYS A 226 -8.18 22.47 -4.29
C LYS A 226 -8.93 21.99 -3.06
N GLY A 227 -8.77 22.66 -1.88
CA GLY A 227 -9.45 22.28 -0.64
C GLY A 227 -9.15 20.85 -0.22
N LEU A 228 -7.88 20.46 -0.23
CA LEU A 228 -7.44 19.09 0.04
C LEU A 228 -7.65 18.62 1.48
N ASP A 229 -8.03 19.54 2.38
CA ASP A 229 -8.43 19.26 3.76
C ASP A 229 -9.87 18.73 3.89
N ALA A 230 -10.67 18.79 2.82
CA ALA A 230 -12.04 18.30 2.83
C ALA A 230 -12.11 16.81 3.21
N GLY A 231 -12.93 16.49 4.24
CA GLY A 231 -13.08 15.12 4.74
C GLY A 231 -11.89 14.59 5.57
N THR A 232 -10.94 15.48 5.96
CA THR A 232 -9.86 15.13 6.88
C THR A 232 -10.13 15.69 8.27
N ALA A 233 -9.45 15.11 9.27
CA ALA A 233 -9.47 15.60 10.65
C ALA A 233 -8.62 16.86 10.87
N TYR A 234 -7.96 17.34 9.82
CA TYR A 234 -7.00 18.43 9.87
C TYR A 234 -7.41 19.55 8.92
N GLU A 235 -7.00 20.76 9.28
CA GLU A 235 -7.07 21.96 8.47
C GLU A 235 -5.64 22.35 8.07
N ILE A 236 -5.41 22.62 6.80
CA ILE A 236 -4.10 23.02 6.28
C ILE A 236 -3.99 24.55 6.43
N LEU A 237 -3.00 25.00 7.18
CA LEU A 237 -2.73 26.43 7.40
C LEU A 237 -1.75 26.98 6.36
N SER A 238 -0.66 26.26 6.10
CA SER A 238 0.32 26.61 5.05
C SER A 238 0.91 25.36 4.45
N ILE A 239 1.39 25.53 3.21
CA ILE A 239 2.18 24.53 2.50
C ILE A 239 3.42 25.26 2.02
N ASP A 240 4.56 24.87 2.54
CA ASP A 240 5.85 25.45 2.20
C ASP A 240 6.69 24.41 1.44
N ILE A 241 7.14 24.77 0.24
CA ILE A 241 8.02 23.89 -0.52
C ILE A 241 9.42 24.04 0.06
N ALA A 242 9.91 22.98 0.68
CA ALA A 242 11.17 23.01 1.43
C ALA A 242 12.39 22.91 0.53
N ASP A 243 12.29 22.08 -0.53
CA ASP A 243 13.38 21.80 -1.44
C ASP A 243 12.83 21.33 -2.78
N VAL A 244 13.43 21.79 -3.88
CA VAL A 244 13.11 21.33 -5.24
C VAL A 244 14.41 21.11 -6.01
N ASP A 245 14.72 19.83 -6.21
CA ASP A 245 15.88 19.40 -6.99
C ASP A 245 15.50 19.05 -8.42
N VAL A 246 16.40 19.33 -9.35
CA VAL A 246 16.30 18.87 -10.73
C VAL A 246 16.82 17.44 -10.82
N GLY A 247 15.96 16.54 -11.25
CA GLY A 247 16.28 15.14 -11.46
C GLY A 247 16.81 14.87 -12.88
N ARG A 248 16.44 13.72 -13.43
CA ARG A 248 16.89 13.26 -14.75
C ARG A 248 16.06 13.88 -15.87
N ASN A 249 16.67 14.01 -17.05
CA ASN A 249 15.93 14.30 -18.27
C ASN A 249 15.32 13.01 -18.84
N VAL A 250 14.11 12.70 -18.39
CA VAL A 250 13.37 11.51 -18.81
C VAL A 250 12.91 11.62 -20.26
N GLY A 251 12.62 12.84 -20.72
CA GLY A 251 12.22 13.09 -22.11
C GLY A 251 13.32 12.74 -23.09
N ALA A 252 14.56 13.16 -22.82
CA ALA A 252 15.71 12.81 -23.66
C ALA A 252 16.00 11.29 -23.64
N GLN A 253 15.88 10.66 -22.46
CA GLN A 253 16.07 9.22 -22.35
C GLN A 253 15.02 8.46 -23.18
N LEU A 254 13.76 8.85 -23.11
CA LEU A 254 12.69 8.24 -23.90
C LEU A 254 12.92 8.39 -25.41
N GLN A 255 13.40 9.57 -25.86
CA GLN A 255 13.75 9.79 -27.28
C GLN A 255 14.91 8.90 -27.71
N MET A 256 15.92 8.71 -26.88
CA MET A 256 17.03 7.79 -27.15
C MET A 256 16.54 6.34 -27.25
N ASP A 257 15.72 5.91 -26.31
CA ASP A 257 15.15 4.55 -26.31
C ASP A 257 14.26 4.31 -27.55
N GLN A 258 13.47 5.31 -27.95
CA GLN A 258 12.68 5.25 -29.18
C GLN A 258 13.56 5.14 -30.42
N ALA A 259 14.58 5.99 -30.54
CA ALA A 259 15.51 5.96 -31.66
C ALA A 259 16.26 4.62 -31.75
N GLU A 260 16.65 4.04 -30.63
CA GLU A 260 17.26 2.70 -30.58
C GLU A 260 16.27 1.61 -31.02
N ALA A 261 15.02 1.67 -30.56
CA ALA A 261 13.97 0.75 -30.99
C ALA A 261 13.72 0.84 -32.50
N ASP A 262 13.60 2.05 -33.04
CA ASP A 262 13.42 2.27 -34.48
C ASP A 262 14.61 1.74 -35.29
N ARG A 263 15.82 1.96 -34.79
CA ARG A 263 17.03 1.39 -35.41
C ARG A 263 17.01 -0.15 -35.44
N ARG A 264 16.63 -0.77 -34.35
CA ARG A 264 16.50 -2.26 -34.26
C ARG A 264 15.42 -2.77 -35.22
N ILE A 265 14.27 -2.10 -35.30
CA ILE A 265 13.20 -2.45 -36.24
C ILE A 265 13.69 -2.29 -37.71
N ALA A 266 14.38 -1.20 -38.00
CA ALA A 266 14.94 -0.99 -39.34
C ALA A 266 16.00 -2.05 -39.72
N GLN A 267 16.86 -2.47 -38.78
CA GLN A 267 17.81 -3.55 -38.97
C GLN A 267 17.11 -4.88 -39.23
N ALA A 268 16.12 -5.25 -38.39
CA ALA A 268 15.36 -6.48 -38.56
C ALA A 268 14.67 -6.55 -39.95
N ARG A 269 14.05 -5.43 -40.38
CA ARG A 269 13.44 -5.34 -41.74
C ARG A 269 14.48 -5.44 -42.87
N ALA A 270 15.70 -4.94 -42.65
CA ALA A 270 16.77 -5.08 -43.64
C ALA A 270 17.27 -6.52 -43.73
N GLU A 271 17.41 -7.21 -42.61
CA GLU A 271 17.78 -8.63 -42.56
C GLU A 271 16.70 -9.52 -43.18
N GLU A 272 15.44 -9.26 -42.89
CA GLU A 272 14.31 -9.96 -43.52
C GLU A 272 14.34 -9.81 -45.04
N ARG A 273 14.54 -8.56 -45.56
CA ARG A 273 14.67 -8.33 -47.00
C ARG A 273 15.85 -9.04 -47.60
N ARG A 274 17.02 -9.08 -46.91
CA ARG A 274 18.20 -9.83 -47.35
C ARG A 274 17.91 -11.33 -47.37
N ALA A 275 17.30 -11.88 -46.35
CA ALA A 275 16.91 -13.27 -46.27
C ALA A 275 15.93 -13.67 -47.38
N MET A 276 14.91 -12.81 -47.66
CA MET A 276 14.01 -13.04 -48.79
C MET A 276 14.72 -12.95 -50.14
N ALA A 277 15.67 -12.03 -50.34
CA ALA A 277 16.44 -11.95 -51.56
C ALA A 277 17.30 -13.20 -51.79
N VAL A 278 17.97 -13.70 -50.74
CA VAL A 278 18.75 -14.95 -50.80
C VAL A 278 17.84 -16.14 -51.07
N ALA A 279 16.67 -16.20 -50.42
CA ALA A 279 15.70 -17.29 -50.68
C ALA A 279 15.24 -17.29 -52.13
N ARG A 280 14.88 -16.12 -52.71
CA ARG A 280 14.51 -15.99 -54.13
C ARG A 280 15.66 -16.39 -55.05
N GLU A 281 16.90 -16.02 -54.75
CA GLU A 281 18.06 -16.42 -55.52
C GLU A 281 18.23 -17.95 -55.51
N GLN A 282 18.04 -18.60 -54.41
CA GLN A 282 18.10 -20.07 -54.30
C GLN A 282 16.95 -20.72 -55.05
N GLU A 283 15.73 -20.20 -54.96
CA GLU A 283 14.57 -20.67 -55.76
C GLU A 283 14.83 -20.55 -57.25
N MET A 284 15.37 -19.43 -57.70
CA MET A 284 15.73 -19.22 -59.10
C MET A 284 16.82 -20.17 -59.56
N LYS A 285 17.86 -20.41 -58.71
CA LYS A 285 18.91 -21.42 -59.02
C LYS A 285 18.31 -22.83 -59.10
N ALA A 286 17.42 -23.20 -58.18
CA ALA A 286 16.74 -24.48 -58.21
C ALA A 286 15.86 -24.62 -59.47
N SER A 287 15.10 -23.62 -59.83
CA SER A 287 14.30 -23.57 -61.06
C SER A 287 15.15 -23.76 -62.31
N VAL A 288 16.30 -23.05 -62.42
CA VAL A 288 17.26 -23.24 -63.51
C VAL A 288 17.77 -24.67 -63.59
N GLN A 289 18.10 -25.30 -62.47
CA GLN A 289 18.54 -26.69 -62.44
C GLN A 289 17.42 -27.66 -62.85
N GLU A 290 16.17 -27.41 -62.39
CA GLU A 290 15.01 -28.20 -62.82
C GLU A 290 14.77 -28.08 -64.31
N MET A 291 14.82 -26.88 -64.88
CA MET A 291 14.70 -26.67 -66.34
C MET A 291 15.82 -27.37 -67.11
N ARG A 292 17.08 -27.33 -66.60
CA ARG A 292 18.18 -28.04 -67.20
C ARG A 292 17.96 -29.57 -67.14
N ALA A 293 17.47 -30.10 -66.03
CA ALA A 293 17.15 -31.54 -65.90
C ALA A 293 16.08 -31.95 -66.90
N ARG A 294 15.03 -31.14 -67.11
CA ARG A 294 13.98 -31.39 -68.12
C ARG A 294 14.54 -31.37 -69.57
N VAL A 295 15.45 -30.45 -69.85
CA VAL A 295 16.13 -30.39 -71.16
C VAL A 295 16.94 -31.66 -71.37
N VAL A 296 17.75 -32.11 -70.40
CA VAL A 296 18.56 -33.30 -70.49
C VAL A 296 17.68 -34.58 -70.63
N GLU A 297 16.52 -34.61 -69.93
CA GLU A 297 15.55 -35.69 -70.05
C GLU A 297 14.95 -35.76 -71.44
N ALA A 298 14.53 -34.56 -71.98
CA ALA A 298 14.05 -34.53 -73.37
C ALA A 298 15.13 -34.90 -74.43
N GLU A 299 16.38 -34.43 -74.22
CA GLU A 299 17.50 -34.83 -75.08
C GLU A 299 17.79 -36.33 -75.01
N ALA A 300 17.61 -37.00 -73.87
CA ALA A 300 17.79 -38.43 -73.69
C ALA A 300 16.65 -39.29 -74.34
N GLU A 301 15.48 -38.70 -74.54
CA GLU A 301 14.38 -39.35 -75.24
C GLU A 301 14.65 -39.48 -76.74
N VAL A 302 15.35 -38.54 -77.31
CA VAL A 302 15.67 -38.54 -78.75
C VAL A 302 16.48 -39.79 -79.15
N PRO A 303 17.60 -40.19 -78.50
CA PRO A 303 18.30 -41.38 -78.78
C PRO A 303 17.49 -42.69 -78.55
N LYS A 304 16.63 -42.67 -77.54
CA LYS A 304 15.73 -43.81 -77.27
C LYS A 304 14.69 -43.94 -78.36
N ALA A 305 14.09 -42.88 -78.86
CA ALA A 305 13.17 -42.95 -80.01
C ALA A 305 13.86 -43.39 -81.29
N MET A 306 15.09 -42.92 -81.51
CA MET A 306 15.90 -43.32 -82.65
C MET A 306 16.24 -44.82 -82.55
N ALA A 307 16.64 -45.32 -81.41
CA ALA A 307 16.91 -46.74 -81.23
C ALA A 307 15.65 -47.60 -81.37
N ALA A 308 14.48 -47.09 -81.01
CA ALA A 308 13.22 -47.82 -81.26
C ALA A 308 12.84 -47.78 -82.74
N ALA A 309 13.01 -46.69 -83.45
CA ALA A 309 12.74 -46.58 -84.88
C ALA A 309 13.68 -47.47 -85.73
N LEU A 310 14.94 -47.61 -85.37
CA LEU A 310 15.89 -48.56 -85.95
C LEU A 310 15.48 -50.02 -85.76
N ARG A 311 14.99 -50.37 -84.57
CA ARG A 311 14.49 -51.71 -84.24
C ARG A 311 13.22 -52.08 -85.03
N GLU A 312 12.35 -51.13 -85.19
CA GLU A 312 11.10 -51.29 -85.94
C GLU A 312 11.30 -51.22 -87.46
N GLY A 313 12.51 -51.05 -87.95
CA GLY A 313 12.80 -51.01 -89.37
C GLY A 313 12.29 -49.72 -90.10
N LYS A 314 11.89 -48.76 -89.39
CA LYS A 314 11.37 -47.45 -89.90
C LYS A 314 12.50 -46.49 -90.30
N LEU A 315 13.74 -46.75 -89.84
CA LEU A 315 14.92 -45.91 -90.11
C LEU A 315 16.02 -46.84 -90.66
N GLY A 316 16.55 -46.44 -91.80
CA GLY A 316 17.68 -47.18 -92.42
C GLY A 316 19.03 -46.77 -91.82
N VAL A 317 20.04 -47.64 -91.86
CA VAL A 317 21.39 -47.33 -91.32
C VAL A 317 22.01 -46.12 -92.03
N MET A 318 21.74 -45.92 -93.32
CA MET A 318 22.20 -44.74 -94.06
C MET A 318 21.52 -43.41 -93.61
N ASP A 319 20.22 -43.46 -93.25
CA ASP A 319 19.50 -42.31 -92.78
C ASP A 319 20.02 -41.88 -91.41
N TYR A 320 20.45 -42.80 -90.57
CA TYR A 320 21.11 -42.51 -89.29
C TYR A 320 22.43 -41.75 -89.49
N TYR A 321 23.27 -42.17 -90.43
CA TYR A 321 24.52 -41.45 -90.72
C TYR A 321 24.30 -40.06 -91.35
N GLN A 322 23.29 -39.89 -92.18
CA GLN A 322 22.92 -38.62 -92.69
C GLN A 322 22.47 -37.67 -91.58
N MET A 323 21.63 -38.10 -90.66
CA MET A 323 21.14 -37.31 -89.55
C MET A 323 22.28 -36.91 -88.61
N LYS A 324 23.22 -37.84 -88.32
CA LYS A 324 24.43 -37.57 -87.52
C LYS A 324 25.36 -36.52 -88.17
N ASN A 325 25.47 -36.56 -89.52
CA ASN A 325 26.23 -35.51 -90.24
C ASN A 325 25.55 -34.14 -90.15
N VAL A 326 24.23 -34.09 -90.24
CA VAL A 326 23.47 -32.84 -90.10
C VAL A 326 23.62 -32.26 -88.67
N GLU A 327 23.56 -33.15 -87.62
CA GLU A 327 23.79 -32.80 -86.23
C GLU A 327 25.21 -32.24 -86.01
N ALA A 328 26.23 -32.90 -86.57
CA ALA A 328 27.62 -32.46 -86.53
C ALA A 328 27.83 -31.07 -87.22
N ASP A 329 27.20 -30.88 -88.43
CA ASP A 329 27.25 -29.61 -89.14
C ASP A 329 26.55 -28.47 -88.35
N THR A 330 25.41 -28.77 -87.71
CA THR A 330 24.68 -27.82 -86.85
C THR A 330 25.51 -27.45 -85.62
N THR A 331 26.15 -28.45 -84.94
CA THR A 331 27.02 -28.20 -83.76
C THR A 331 28.26 -27.41 -84.16
N MET A 332 28.82 -27.65 -85.33
CA MET A 332 29.93 -26.84 -85.84
C MET A 332 29.54 -25.45 -86.17
N ARG A 333 28.36 -25.18 -86.75
CA ARG A 333 27.82 -23.81 -86.98
C ARG A 333 27.55 -23.08 -85.76
N GLU A 334 26.97 -23.76 -84.69
CA GLU A 334 26.76 -23.14 -83.36
C GLU A 334 28.09 -22.78 -82.69
N SER A 335 29.12 -23.61 -82.78
CA SER A 335 30.43 -23.32 -82.23
C SER A 335 31.10 -22.10 -82.91
N ILE A 336 30.93 -21.96 -84.20
CA ILE A 336 31.43 -20.81 -84.99
C ILE A 336 30.65 -19.54 -84.61
N ALA A 337 29.33 -19.63 -84.45
CA ALA A 337 28.50 -18.49 -84.02
C ALA A 337 28.85 -18.04 -82.59
N LYS A 338 29.18 -18.96 -81.66
CA LYS A 338 29.66 -18.60 -80.32
C LYS A 338 31.04 -17.92 -80.32
N VAL A 339 31.94 -18.30 -81.25
CA VAL A 339 33.26 -17.65 -81.37
C VAL A 339 33.19 -16.28 -82.05
N SER A 340 32.20 -16.06 -82.89
CA SER A 340 32.01 -14.77 -83.61
C SER A 340 31.14 -13.76 -82.81
N ALA A 341 30.57 -14.09 -81.68
CA ALA A 341 29.85 -13.17 -80.79
C ALA A 341 30.86 -12.25 -80.07
N PRO A 342 30.68 -10.92 -80.06
CA PRO A 342 31.58 -10.01 -79.38
C PRO A 342 31.52 -10.27 -77.86
N PRO A 343 32.66 -10.13 -77.13
CA PRO A 343 32.69 -10.43 -75.68
C PRO A 343 31.71 -9.49 -74.95
N THR A 344 30.73 -10.06 -74.32
CA THR A 344 29.84 -9.32 -73.39
C THR A 344 30.71 -8.67 -72.34
N ALA A 345 30.66 -7.34 -72.24
CA ALA A 345 31.37 -6.53 -71.27
C ALA A 345 31.06 -7.03 -69.84
N PRO A 346 32.06 -7.08 -68.89
CA PRO A 346 31.83 -7.52 -67.54
C PRO A 346 30.89 -6.51 -66.84
N GLU A 347 29.73 -7.00 -66.33
CA GLU A 347 28.85 -6.25 -65.47
C GLU A 347 29.64 -5.73 -64.27
N GLY A 348 29.74 -4.37 -64.22
CA GLY A 348 30.43 -3.68 -63.17
C GLY A 348 29.86 -4.00 -61.80
N LYS A 349 30.70 -4.52 -60.89
CA LYS A 349 30.46 -4.49 -59.45
C LYS A 349 30.25 -3.03 -59.01
N LYS A 350 29.04 -2.74 -58.55
CA LYS A 350 28.76 -1.64 -57.64
C LYS A 350 28.23 -2.17 -56.31
#